data_796a5d2b9e89326edcc41e1451987ee5
#
_entry.id   796a5d2b9e89326edcc41e1451987ee5
#
_cell.length_a   1.000
_cell.length_b   1.000
_cell.length_c   1.000
_cell.angle_alpha   90.00
_cell.angle_beta   90.00
_cell.angle_gamma   90.00
#
_symmetry.space_group_name_H-M   'P 1'
#
loop_
_entity.id
_entity.type
_entity.pdbx_description
1 polymer ?
#
loop_
_entity_poly.entity_id
_entity_poly.type
_entity_poly.pdbx_seq_one_letter_code
_entity_poly.pdbx_strand_id
1 'polypeptide(L)' 'DYESLWKALGVVIVAWLFQAFFLFLVIVLFKGI' A
#
# COMPACT_ATOMS: atom_id res chain seq x y z
N ASP A 1 -2.85 -12.98 20.63
CA ASP A 1 -1.49 -12.60 20.95
C ASP A 1 -1.21 -11.18 20.52
N TYR A 2 -0.71 -10.37 21.45
CA TYR A 2 -0.53 -8.93 21.21
C TYR A 2 0.47 -8.68 20.07
N GLU A 3 1.57 -9.43 20.10
CA GLU A 3 2.61 -9.26 19.07
C GLU A 3 2.09 -9.66 17.69
N SER A 4 1.30 -10.71 17.63
CA SER A 4 0.75 -11.19 16.38
C SER A 4 -0.20 -10.15 15.77
N LEU A 5 -0.96 -9.47 16.62
CA LEU A 5 -1.86 -8.42 16.17
C LEU A 5 -1.11 -7.26 15.52
N TRP A 6 -0.03 -6.83 16.14
CA TRP A 6 0.78 -5.73 15.61
C TRP A 6 1.44 -6.11 14.30
N LYS A 7 1.89 -7.35 14.18
CA LYS A 7 2.48 -7.83 12.92
C LYS A 7 1.46 -7.80 11.79
N ALA A 8 0.25 -8.25 12.08
CA ALA A 8 -0.81 -8.26 11.07
C ALA A 8 -1.14 -6.84 10.62
N LEU A 9 -1.21 -5.91 11.57
CA LEU A 9 -1.46 -4.51 11.24
C LEU A 9 -0.36 -3.94 10.35
N GLY A 10 0.88 -4.26 10.66
CA GLY A 10 2.00 -3.77 9.86
C GLY A 10 1.94 -4.26 8.43
N VAL A 11 1.61 -5.55 8.25
CA VAL A 11 1.50 -6.12 6.92
C VAL A 11 0.38 -5.44 6.12
N VAL A 12 -0.75 -5.20 6.77
CA VAL A 12 -1.88 -4.55 6.10
C VAL A 12 -1.51 -3.13 5.69
N ILE A 13 -0.86 -2.40 6.57
CA ILE A 13 -0.47 -1.01 6.28
C ILE A 13 0.50 -0.98 5.09
N VAL A 14 1.48 -1.88 5.08
CA VAL A 14 2.45 -1.92 4.00
C VAL A 14 1.76 -2.27 2.68
N ALA A 15 0.82 -3.21 2.70
CA ALA A 15 0.08 -3.58 1.51
C ALA A 15 -0.73 -2.39 0.97
N TRP A 16 -1.36 -1.65 1.86
CA TRP A 16 -2.11 -0.46 1.46
C TRP A 16 -1.22 0.59 0.85
N LEU A 17 -0.03 0.78 1.42
CA LEU A 17 0.92 1.75 0.88
C LEU A 17 1.38 1.36 -0.52
N PHE A 18 1.66 0.08 -0.72
CA PHE A 18 2.04 -0.40 -2.05
C PHE A 18 0.94 -0.18 -3.07
N GLN A 19 -0.29 -0.49 -2.69
CA GLN A 19 -1.42 -0.30 -3.59
C GLN A 19 -1.61 1.17 -3.95
N ALA A 20 -1.53 2.05 -2.96
CA ALA A 20 -1.67 3.48 -3.21
C ALA A 20 -0.58 3.98 -4.15
N PHE A 21 0.65 3.52 -3.94
CA PHE A 21 1.76 3.90 -4.80
C PHE A 21 1.54 3.43 -6.24
N PHE A 22 1.08 2.21 -6.39
CA PHE A 22 0.81 1.65 -7.70
C PHE A 22 -0.26 2.45 -8.44
N LEU A 23 -1.35 2.78 -7.75
CA LEU A 23 -2.42 3.58 -8.35
C LEU A 23 -1.92 4.97 -8.73
N PHE A 24 -1.09 5.56 -7.90
CA PHE A 24 -0.53 6.87 -8.20
C PHE A 24 0.30 6.83 -9.48
N LEU A 25 1.14 5.79 -9.62
CA LEU A 25 1.95 5.65 -10.82
C LEU A 25 1.10 5.50 -12.07
N VAL A 26 0.04 4.69 -11.98
CA VAL A 26 -0.85 4.49 -13.13
C VAL A 26 -1.50 5.80 -13.54
N ILE A 27 -1.97 6.59 -12.58
CA ILE A 27 -2.62 7.86 -12.87
C ILE A 27 -1.63 8.82 -13.53
N VAL A 28 -0.41 8.89 -13.00
CA VAL A 28 0.61 9.78 -13.56
C VAL A 28 0.96 9.38 -14.98
N LEU A 29 1.08 8.08 -15.25
CA LEU A 29 1.38 7.60 -16.58
C LEU A 29 0.26 7.95 -17.56
N PHE A 30 -0.98 7.78 -17.12
CA PHE A 30 -2.11 8.14 -17.98
C PHE A 30 -2.15 9.64 -18.29
N LYS A 31 -1.85 10.45 -17.30
CA LYS A 31 -1.84 11.90 -17.49
C LYS A 31 -0.66 12.32 -18.38
N GLY A 32 0.45 11.61 -18.29
CA GLY A 32 1.63 11.92 -19.06
C GLY A 32 1.49 11.59 -20.53
N ILE A 33 0.58 10.69 -20.84
CA ILE A 33 0.30 10.32 -22.22
C ILE A 33 -0.82 11.16 -22.78
#